data_04682c007ead3fb8ed0b3e30dda46238
#
_entry.id   04682c007ead3fb8ed0b3e30dda46238
#
_cell.length_a   1.000
_cell.length_b   1.000
_cell.length_c   1.000
_cell.angle_alpha   90.00
_cell.angle_beta   90.00
_cell.angle_gamma   90.00
#
_symmetry.space_group_name_H-M   'P 1'
#
loop_
_entity.id
_entity.type
_entity.pdbx_description
1 polymer ?
#
loop_
_entity_poly.entity_id
_entity_poly.type
_entity_poly.pdbx_seq_one_letter_code
_entity_poly.pdbx_strand_id
1 'polypeptide(L)'
;MKKFLMVLTLSVLVVSSIQASDKVNNEHRSMLMKDMRTMFEAMEQIQRGGLYSSTEDMKLGVKKLQGTLKTLEGEEVKWILPKDQKYAYQFAQKTASMLHLYSDDMVTSIDAGRMDDALEDYSQLLKQCTSCHVRIRNW
;
A
#
# COMPACT_ATOMS: atom_id res chain seq x y z
N MET A 1 12.18 29.61 43.99
CA MET A 1 11.57 28.27 43.95
C MET A 1 10.42 28.12 42.96
N LYS A 2 9.45 29.06 42.87
CA LYS A 2 8.31 28.97 41.89
C LYS A 2 8.70 28.97 40.42
N LYS A 3 9.77 29.66 40.02
CA LYS A 3 10.23 29.70 38.60
C LYS A 3 10.90 28.40 38.13
N PHE A 4 11.52 27.65 39.07
CA PHE A 4 12.15 26.35 38.76
C PHE A 4 11.13 25.24 38.54
N LEU A 5 10.00 25.29 39.26
CA LEU A 5 8.91 24.31 39.10
C LEU A 5 8.22 24.44 37.71
N MET A 6 8.11 25.68 37.20
CA MET A 6 7.45 25.96 35.92
C MET A 6 8.25 25.48 34.72
N VAL A 7 9.59 25.47 34.80
CA VAL A 7 10.46 24.94 33.73
C VAL A 7 10.43 23.42 33.68
N LEU A 8 10.29 22.75 34.83
CA LEU A 8 10.23 21.29 34.90
C LEU A 8 8.94 20.74 34.31
N THR A 9 7.80 21.41 34.51
CA THR A 9 6.51 20.97 33.95
C THR A 9 6.44 21.15 32.44
N LEU A 10 7.09 22.15 31.88
CA LEU A 10 7.10 22.38 30.44
C LEU A 10 7.92 21.31 29.68
N SER A 11 9.03 20.87 30.27
CA SER A 11 9.90 19.83 29.68
C SER A 11 9.22 18.45 29.64
N VAL A 12 8.38 18.11 30.61
CA VAL A 12 7.66 16.82 30.63
C VAL A 12 6.59 16.75 29.53
N LEU A 13 5.90 17.85 29.24
CA LEU A 13 4.87 17.90 28.19
C LEU A 13 5.46 17.73 26.78
N VAL A 14 6.66 18.24 26.53
CA VAL A 14 7.32 18.14 25.22
C VAL A 14 7.78 16.70 24.94
N VAL A 15 8.31 16.01 25.94
CA VAL A 15 8.77 14.61 25.79
C VAL A 15 7.59 13.67 25.51
N SER A 16 6.43 13.88 26.15
CA SER A 16 5.24 13.05 25.94
C SER A 16 4.66 13.17 24.52
N SER A 17 4.75 14.35 23.90
CA SER A 17 4.24 14.56 22.53
C SER A 17 5.15 13.90 21.46
N ILE A 18 6.45 13.84 21.66
CA ILE A 18 7.40 13.18 20.74
C ILE A 18 7.16 11.66 20.75
N GLN A 19 7.01 11.06 21.91
CA GLN A 19 6.76 9.61 22.04
C GLN A 19 5.42 9.17 21.42
N ALA A 20 4.39 9.99 21.51
CA ALA A 20 3.10 9.71 20.89
C ALA A 20 3.18 9.73 19.35
N SER A 21 3.91 10.68 18.78
CA SER A 21 4.13 10.79 17.33
C SER A 21 4.88 9.58 16.77
N ASP A 22 5.94 9.13 17.44
CA ASP A 22 6.73 7.98 17.01
C ASP A 22 5.93 6.67 17.07
N LYS A 23 5.09 6.51 18.07
CA LYS A 23 4.20 5.35 18.20
C LYS A 23 3.20 5.28 17.05
N VAL A 24 2.54 6.38 16.73
CA VAL A 24 1.57 6.47 15.61
C VAL A 24 2.25 6.16 14.27
N ASN A 25 3.44 6.70 14.03
CA ASN A 25 4.21 6.42 12.81
C ASN A 25 4.59 4.94 12.69
N ASN A 26 4.95 4.30 13.80
CA ASN A 26 5.31 2.88 13.82
C ASN A 26 4.09 1.98 13.56
N GLU A 27 2.91 2.32 14.07
CA GLU A 27 1.67 1.60 13.80
C GLU A 27 1.29 1.67 12.33
N HIS A 28 1.28 2.86 11.72
CA HIS A 28 1.00 3.04 10.29
C HIS A 28 2.01 2.30 9.41
N ARG A 29 3.30 2.35 9.78
CA ARG A 29 4.34 1.61 9.06
C ARG A 29 4.13 0.10 9.14
N SER A 30 3.76 -0.42 10.30
CA SER A 30 3.46 -1.84 10.50
C SER A 30 2.26 -2.28 9.65
N MET A 31 1.20 -1.46 9.59
CA MET A 31 0.03 -1.72 8.75
C MET A 31 0.40 -1.74 7.27
N LEU A 32 1.13 -0.75 6.77
CA LEU A 32 1.59 -0.72 5.39
C LEU A 32 2.45 -1.95 5.04
N MET A 33 3.36 -2.35 5.93
CA MET A 33 4.20 -3.53 5.72
C MET A 33 3.38 -4.82 5.66
N LYS A 34 2.32 -4.93 6.46
CA LYS A 34 1.38 -6.05 6.40
C LYS A 34 0.65 -6.07 5.06
N ASP A 35 0.12 -4.92 4.62
CA ASP A 35 -0.60 -4.81 3.35
C ASP A 35 0.32 -5.13 2.15
N MET A 36 1.57 -4.67 2.17
CA MET A 36 2.56 -5.03 1.13
C MET A 36 2.80 -6.54 1.04
N ARG A 37 2.86 -7.26 2.18
CA ARG A 37 2.96 -8.73 2.19
C ARG A 37 1.70 -9.37 1.62
N THR A 38 0.54 -8.89 2.02
CA THR A 38 -0.76 -9.37 1.52
C THR A 38 -0.90 -9.12 0.02
N MET A 39 -0.46 -7.97 -0.49
CA MET A 39 -0.40 -7.68 -1.93
C MET A 39 0.51 -8.66 -2.68
N PHE A 40 1.68 -8.96 -2.11
CA PHE A 40 2.59 -9.94 -2.70
C PHE A 40 1.95 -11.32 -2.79
N GLU A 41 1.37 -11.82 -1.69
CA GLU A 41 0.65 -13.10 -1.68
C GLU A 41 -0.55 -13.12 -2.64
N ALA A 42 -1.24 -11.98 -2.81
CA ALA A 42 -2.32 -11.83 -3.77
C ALA A 42 -1.82 -11.98 -5.22
N MET A 43 -0.71 -11.33 -5.55
CA MET A 43 -0.07 -11.45 -6.86
C MET A 43 0.40 -12.87 -7.15
N GLU A 44 0.97 -13.58 -6.16
CA GLU A 44 1.34 -14.99 -6.29
C GLU A 44 0.10 -15.87 -6.53
N GLN A 45 -1.02 -15.59 -5.85
CA GLN A 45 -2.26 -16.33 -6.03
C GLN A 45 -2.85 -16.12 -7.42
N ILE A 46 -2.85 -14.88 -7.94
CA ILE A 46 -3.28 -14.57 -9.31
C ILE A 46 -2.41 -15.34 -10.32
N GLN A 47 -1.09 -15.26 -10.18
CA GLN A 47 -0.15 -15.95 -11.05
C GLN A 47 -0.36 -17.45 -11.07
N ARG A 48 -0.51 -18.04 -9.89
CA ARG A 48 -0.78 -19.48 -9.76
C ARG A 48 -2.09 -19.86 -10.43
N GLY A 49 -3.15 -19.07 -10.20
CA GLY A 49 -4.43 -19.26 -10.87
C GLY A 49 -4.30 -19.27 -12.39
N GLY A 50 -3.56 -18.33 -12.95
CA GLY A 50 -3.28 -18.29 -14.40
C GLY A 50 -2.52 -19.50 -14.91
N LEU A 51 -1.47 -19.94 -14.20
CA LEU A 51 -0.67 -21.11 -14.59
C LEU A 51 -1.42 -22.44 -14.50
N TYR A 52 -2.36 -22.57 -13.57
CA TYR A 52 -3.15 -23.79 -13.36
C TYR A 52 -4.57 -23.70 -13.94
N SER A 53 -4.86 -22.67 -14.72
CA SER A 53 -6.18 -22.44 -15.36
C SER A 53 -7.33 -22.36 -14.33
N SER A 54 -7.07 -21.84 -13.13
CA SER A 54 -8.03 -21.63 -12.06
C SER A 54 -8.49 -20.16 -12.03
N THR A 55 -9.58 -19.85 -12.73
CA THR A 55 -10.18 -18.50 -12.72
C THR A 55 -10.65 -18.10 -11.33
N GLU A 56 -11.07 -19.04 -10.50
CA GLU A 56 -11.45 -18.81 -9.11
C GLU A 56 -10.27 -18.30 -8.27
N ASP A 57 -9.12 -18.96 -8.35
CA ASP A 57 -7.91 -18.52 -7.65
C ASP A 57 -7.45 -17.14 -8.13
N MET A 58 -7.57 -16.84 -9.43
CA MET A 58 -7.26 -15.51 -9.96
C MET A 58 -8.16 -14.45 -9.32
N LYS A 59 -9.48 -14.66 -9.30
CA LYS A 59 -10.46 -13.73 -8.71
C LYS A 59 -10.27 -13.56 -7.20
N LEU A 60 -9.97 -14.64 -6.48
CA LEU A 60 -9.66 -14.57 -5.06
C LEU A 60 -8.40 -13.76 -4.79
N GLY A 61 -7.37 -13.91 -5.62
CA GLY A 61 -6.17 -13.09 -5.55
C GLY A 61 -6.45 -11.61 -5.82
N VAL A 62 -7.26 -11.31 -6.84
CA VAL A 62 -7.70 -9.92 -7.14
C VAL A 62 -8.44 -9.31 -5.96
N LYS A 63 -9.42 -10.01 -5.40
CA LYS A 63 -10.17 -9.54 -4.22
C LYS A 63 -9.26 -9.27 -3.02
N LYS A 64 -8.27 -10.14 -2.81
CA LYS A 64 -7.27 -9.99 -1.74
C LYS A 64 -6.42 -8.74 -1.97
N LEU A 65 -5.96 -8.50 -3.21
CA LEU A 65 -5.22 -7.30 -3.59
C LEU A 65 -6.01 -6.03 -3.32
N GLN A 66 -7.24 -5.94 -3.83
CA GLN A 66 -8.12 -4.78 -3.66
C GLN A 66 -8.38 -4.46 -2.19
N GLY A 67 -8.53 -5.48 -1.34
CA GLY A 67 -8.74 -5.32 0.10
C GLY A 67 -7.61 -4.59 0.83
N THR A 68 -6.41 -4.49 0.25
CA THR A 68 -5.24 -3.84 0.84
C THR A 68 -5.01 -2.41 0.34
N LEU A 69 -5.67 -1.98 -0.74
CA LEU A 69 -5.37 -0.71 -1.40
C LEU A 69 -5.78 0.51 -0.56
N LYS A 70 -6.73 0.35 0.34
CA LYS A 70 -7.23 1.42 1.21
C LYS A 70 -6.12 2.14 1.99
N THR A 71 -5.10 1.42 2.43
CA THR A 71 -3.96 2.03 3.16
C THR A 71 -3.15 2.97 2.26
N LEU A 72 -3.00 2.66 0.96
CA LEU A 72 -2.31 3.53 0.00
C LEU A 72 -3.13 4.75 -0.41
N GLU A 73 -4.45 4.68 -0.29
CA GLU A 73 -5.38 5.77 -0.61
C GLU A 73 -5.55 6.74 0.56
N GLY A 74 -5.30 6.28 1.79
CA GLY A 74 -5.48 7.05 3.02
C GLY A 74 -4.45 8.16 3.20
N GLU A 75 -4.83 9.18 3.96
CA GLU A 75 -3.94 10.28 4.35
C GLU A 75 -2.76 9.80 5.22
N GLU A 76 -2.94 8.70 5.91
CA GLU A 76 -1.97 8.10 6.83
C GLU A 76 -0.68 7.71 6.12
N VAL A 77 -0.76 7.36 4.84
CA VAL A 77 0.43 7.01 4.05
C VAL A 77 1.44 8.16 3.94
N LYS A 78 1.00 9.41 4.08
CA LYS A 78 1.89 10.59 4.11
C LYS A 78 2.94 10.52 5.21
N TRP A 79 2.60 9.89 6.34
CA TRP A 79 3.49 9.80 7.51
C TRP A 79 4.59 8.75 7.35
N ILE A 80 4.40 7.83 6.39
CA ILE A 80 5.25 6.67 6.20
C ILE A 80 6.19 6.85 4.99
N LEU A 81 5.75 7.65 4.01
CA LEU A 81 6.50 7.90 2.79
C LEU A 81 7.72 8.82 3.03
N PRO A 82 8.78 8.71 2.21
CA PRO A 82 9.94 9.58 2.31
C PRO A 82 9.55 11.05 2.20
N LYS A 83 9.94 11.86 3.17
CA LYS A 83 9.60 13.29 3.25
C LYS A 83 10.35 14.16 2.25
N ASP A 84 11.48 13.68 1.77
CA ASP A 84 12.32 14.31 0.74
C ASP A 84 11.73 14.18 -0.67
N GLN A 85 10.75 13.31 -0.86
CA GLN A 85 10.08 13.09 -2.13
C GLN A 85 8.74 13.83 -2.19
N LYS A 86 8.77 15.05 -2.69
CA LYS A 86 7.61 15.98 -2.74
C LYS A 86 6.31 15.38 -3.30
N TYR A 87 6.41 14.41 -4.22
CA TYR A 87 5.27 13.80 -4.91
C TYR A 87 4.98 12.36 -4.50
N ALA A 88 5.68 11.82 -3.49
CA ALA A 88 5.53 10.41 -3.10
C ALA A 88 4.08 10.04 -2.76
N TYR A 89 3.39 10.90 -2.03
CA TYR A 89 1.99 10.69 -1.66
C TYR A 89 1.05 10.66 -2.87
N GLN A 90 1.12 11.67 -3.74
CA GLN A 90 0.29 11.71 -4.94
C GLN A 90 0.58 10.53 -5.87
N PHE A 91 1.84 10.11 -5.93
CA PHE A 91 2.25 8.95 -6.70
C PHE A 91 1.69 7.65 -6.11
N ALA A 92 1.70 7.48 -4.79
CA ALA A 92 1.12 6.33 -4.11
C ALA A 92 -0.39 6.24 -4.36
N GLN A 93 -1.13 7.35 -4.23
CA GLN A 93 -2.56 7.42 -4.53
C GLN A 93 -2.86 7.07 -5.99
N LYS A 94 -2.11 7.64 -6.93
CA LYS A 94 -2.26 7.32 -8.36
C LYS A 94 -1.99 5.84 -8.63
N THR A 95 -0.96 5.27 -8.00
CA THR A 95 -0.66 3.85 -8.11
C THR A 95 -1.80 2.99 -7.60
N ALA A 96 -2.39 3.32 -6.43
CA ALA A 96 -3.54 2.61 -5.90
C ALA A 96 -4.74 2.65 -6.85
N SER A 97 -5.04 3.82 -7.43
CA SER A 97 -6.12 3.96 -8.42
C SER A 97 -5.87 3.12 -9.69
N MET A 98 -4.62 3.02 -10.16
CA MET A 98 -4.27 2.18 -11.31
C MET A 98 -4.34 0.68 -10.96
N LEU A 99 -4.00 0.30 -9.73
CA LEU A 99 -4.16 -1.08 -9.26
C LEU A 99 -5.65 -1.46 -9.18
N HIS A 100 -6.53 -0.57 -8.75
CA HIS A 100 -7.98 -0.78 -8.81
C HIS A 100 -8.45 -0.99 -10.25
N LEU A 101 -8.09 -0.07 -11.15
CA LEU A 101 -8.50 -0.13 -12.55
C LEU A 101 -8.12 -1.47 -13.19
N TYR A 102 -6.85 -1.84 -13.17
CA TYR A 102 -6.39 -3.08 -13.79
C TYR A 102 -6.93 -4.34 -13.10
N SER A 103 -7.18 -4.29 -11.80
CA SER A 103 -7.78 -5.43 -11.11
C SER A 103 -9.27 -5.61 -11.46
N ASP A 104 -10.02 -4.54 -11.68
CA ASP A 104 -11.40 -4.58 -12.14
C ASP A 104 -11.49 -5.04 -13.59
N ASP A 105 -10.61 -4.53 -14.48
CA ASP A 105 -10.51 -4.94 -15.87
C ASP A 105 -10.14 -6.42 -15.97
N MET A 106 -9.21 -6.89 -15.13
CA MET A 106 -8.84 -8.30 -15.06
C MET A 106 -10.02 -9.21 -14.71
N VAL A 107 -10.82 -8.86 -13.70
CA VAL A 107 -12.03 -9.64 -13.35
C VAL A 107 -13.01 -9.66 -14.50
N THR A 108 -13.23 -8.50 -15.13
CA THR A 108 -14.11 -8.39 -16.31
C THR A 108 -13.65 -9.27 -17.47
N SER A 109 -12.34 -9.31 -17.72
CA SER A 109 -11.75 -10.16 -18.76
C SER A 109 -11.87 -11.65 -18.43
N ILE A 110 -11.65 -12.05 -17.17
CA ILE A 110 -11.86 -13.43 -16.70
C ILE A 110 -13.30 -13.85 -16.89
N ASP A 111 -14.27 -13.01 -16.47
CA ASP A 111 -15.69 -13.32 -16.57
C ASP A 111 -16.20 -13.43 -18.02
N ALA A 112 -15.54 -12.72 -18.93
CA ALA A 112 -15.81 -12.79 -20.37
C ALA A 112 -15.05 -13.91 -21.09
N GLY A 113 -14.23 -14.71 -20.39
CA GLY A 113 -13.42 -15.78 -20.98
C GLY A 113 -12.23 -15.28 -21.80
N ARG A 114 -11.88 -13.98 -21.71
CA ARG A 114 -10.74 -13.37 -22.42
C ARG A 114 -9.47 -13.45 -21.56
N MET A 115 -8.88 -14.65 -21.54
CA MET A 115 -7.76 -14.92 -20.63
C MET A 115 -6.50 -14.14 -21.00
N ASP A 116 -6.25 -13.91 -22.30
CA ASP A 116 -5.06 -13.12 -22.75
C ASP A 116 -5.15 -11.68 -22.24
N ASP A 117 -6.36 -11.07 -22.28
CA ASP A 117 -6.58 -9.72 -21.72
C ASP A 117 -6.36 -9.71 -20.21
N ALA A 118 -6.85 -10.74 -19.50
CA ALA A 118 -6.66 -10.85 -18.06
C ALA A 118 -5.16 -10.99 -17.67
N LEU A 119 -4.36 -11.68 -18.48
CA LEU A 119 -2.92 -11.81 -18.26
C LEU A 119 -2.16 -10.51 -18.59
N GLU A 120 -2.65 -9.73 -19.55
CA GLU A 120 -2.12 -8.37 -19.81
C GLU A 120 -2.40 -7.46 -18.60
N ASP A 121 -3.62 -7.48 -18.05
CA ASP A 121 -3.96 -6.72 -16.83
C ASP A 121 -3.08 -7.13 -15.64
N TYR A 122 -2.80 -8.43 -15.46
CA TYR A 122 -1.85 -8.91 -14.46
C TYR A 122 -0.46 -8.30 -14.66
N SER A 123 0.01 -8.21 -15.91
CA SER A 123 1.28 -7.58 -16.25
C SER A 123 1.30 -6.10 -15.87
N GLN A 124 0.19 -5.37 -16.09
CA GLN A 124 0.04 -3.99 -15.68
C GLN A 124 0.01 -3.84 -14.14
N LEU A 125 -0.65 -4.73 -13.41
CA LEU A 125 -0.61 -4.76 -11.94
C LEU A 125 0.85 -4.89 -11.44
N LEU A 126 1.61 -5.83 -11.96
CA LEU A 126 3.02 -6.03 -11.60
C LEU A 126 3.85 -4.78 -11.90
N LYS A 127 3.62 -4.13 -13.05
CA LYS A 127 4.30 -2.89 -13.45
C LYS A 127 3.99 -1.73 -12.49
N GLN A 128 2.75 -1.60 -12.00
CA GLN A 128 2.42 -0.58 -11.00
C GLN A 128 3.17 -0.83 -9.68
N CYS A 129 3.21 -2.06 -9.19
CA CYS A 129 3.94 -2.43 -7.98
C CYS A 129 5.43 -2.09 -8.10
N THR A 130 6.09 -2.54 -9.16
CA THR A 130 7.54 -2.32 -9.37
C THR A 130 7.86 -0.85 -9.60
N SER A 131 7.04 -0.13 -10.37
CA SER A 131 7.22 1.30 -10.63
C SER A 131 7.15 2.14 -9.34
N CYS A 132 6.21 1.80 -8.44
CA CYS A 132 6.10 2.46 -7.15
C CYS A 132 7.34 2.19 -6.28
N HIS A 133 7.78 0.95 -6.20
CA HIS A 133 8.97 0.58 -5.42
C HIS A 133 10.23 1.26 -5.95
N VAL A 134 10.45 1.28 -7.26
CA VAL A 134 11.61 1.97 -7.85
C VAL A 134 11.62 3.46 -7.50
N ARG A 135 10.47 4.13 -7.54
CA ARG A 135 10.39 5.58 -7.32
C ARG A 135 10.41 5.99 -5.85
N ILE A 136 9.75 5.22 -4.98
CA ILE A 136 9.58 5.61 -3.57
C ILE A 136 10.67 4.99 -2.69
N ARG A 137 11.14 3.78 -3.00
CA ARG A 137 12.14 3.07 -2.17
C ARG A 137 13.58 3.26 -2.67
N ASN A 138 13.78 3.96 -3.78
CA ASN A 138 15.12 4.23 -4.38
C ASN A 138 15.93 2.93 -4.55
N TRP A 139 15.41 2.05 -5.39
CA TRP A 139 16.12 0.82 -5.77
C TRP A 139 17.30 1.15 -6.68
#